data_4c33d9e887f25b7608dc52bf849d156f
#
_entry.id   4c33d9e887f25b7608dc52bf849d156f
#
_cell.length_a   1.000
_cell.length_b   1.000
_cell.length_c   1.000
_cell.angle_alpha   90.00
_cell.angle_beta   90.00
_cell.angle_gamma   90.00
#
_symmetry.space_group_name_H-M   'P 1'
#
loop_
_entity.id
_entity.type
_entity.pdbx_description
1 polymer ?
#
loop_
_entity_poly.entity_id
_entity_poly.type
_entity_poly.pdbx_seq_one_letter_code
_entity_poly.pdbx_strand_id
1 'polypeptide(L)'
;MRVYKNFKTNNQVTAYNGDCKKLLKQIPDESVDLIVTSPPYCMGKAYENPHDDIETFKKQHSDIFDDIYRILKPGGSLCWQVGYHVSDKCIVPLDYIVYDLFTQKSKNLEYPLILRNRIIWTFGHGLNSTKRFSGRHETILWFTKGNDFMFNLDDVRVPQKYPGKRSYKGPHK
;
A
#
# COMPACT_ATOMS: atom_id res chain seq x y z
N MET A 1 26.24 10.70 0.11
CA MET A 1 25.44 9.69 0.82
C MET A 1 25.95 8.31 0.44
N ARG A 2 26.29 7.45 1.42
CA ARG A 2 26.83 6.10 1.15
C ARG A 2 25.69 5.08 1.16
N VAL A 3 25.59 4.23 0.11
CA VAL A 3 24.62 3.16 -0.01
C VAL A 3 25.25 1.84 0.38
N TYR A 4 24.58 1.08 1.23
CA TYR A 4 25.04 -0.21 1.75
C TYR A 4 24.17 -1.35 1.15
N LYS A 5 24.79 -2.52 0.94
CA LYS A 5 24.09 -3.71 0.44
C LYS A 5 23.48 -4.57 1.54
N ASN A 6 24.06 -4.51 2.74
CA ASN A 6 23.58 -5.25 3.91
C ASN A 6 22.96 -4.28 4.90
N PHE A 7 21.83 -4.65 5.47
CA PHE A 7 21.12 -3.84 6.46
C PHE A 7 21.91 -3.79 7.78
N LYS A 8 22.04 -2.57 8.32
CA LYS A 8 22.45 -2.28 9.71
C LYS A 8 21.66 -1.05 10.15
N THR A 9 21.32 -0.98 11.41
CA THR A 9 20.49 0.10 11.98
C THR A 9 21.11 1.50 11.88
N ASN A 10 22.41 1.61 11.72
CA ASN A 10 23.13 2.87 11.56
C ASN A 10 23.42 3.24 10.10
N ASN A 11 22.94 2.48 9.13
CA ASN A 11 23.07 2.83 7.72
C ASN A 11 22.16 3.99 7.36
N GLN A 12 22.69 4.99 6.65
CA GLN A 12 21.84 6.06 6.08
C GLN A 12 20.95 5.54 4.96
N VAL A 13 21.46 4.67 4.10
CA VAL A 13 20.72 4.03 3.00
C VAL A 13 21.19 2.59 2.84
N THR A 14 20.24 1.70 2.69
CA THR A 14 20.49 0.31 2.31
C THR A 14 19.75 -0.03 1.04
N ALA A 15 20.46 -0.54 0.02
CA ALA A 15 19.87 -1.14 -1.19
C ALA A 15 20.06 -2.66 -1.11
N TYR A 16 19.05 -3.36 -0.63
CA TYR A 16 19.09 -4.81 -0.47
C TYR A 16 18.61 -5.50 -1.73
N ASN A 17 19.42 -6.41 -2.28
CA ASN A 17 19.03 -7.26 -3.40
C ASN A 17 18.80 -8.69 -2.87
N GLY A 18 17.53 -9.07 -2.73
CA GLY A 18 17.13 -10.38 -2.21
C GLY A 18 15.67 -10.42 -1.80
N ASP A 19 15.27 -11.55 -1.21
CA ASP A 19 13.93 -11.75 -0.68
C ASP A 19 13.65 -10.79 0.48
N CYS A 20 12.61 -9.94 0.33
CA CYS A 20 12.21 -8.97 1.34
C CYS A 20 11.86 -9.62 2.69
N LYS A 21 11.33 -10.84 2.71
CA LYS A 21 11.03 -11.59 3.94
C LYS A 21 12.28 -11.80 4.80
N LYS A 22 13.44 -12.00 4.16
CA LYS A 22 14.72 -12.14 4.87
C LYS A 22 15.22 -10.80 5.42
N LEU A 23 14.99 -9.71 4.69
CA LEU A 23 15.34 -8.37 5.15
C LEU A 23 14.44 -7.94 6.31
N LEU A 24 13.13 -8.10 6.19
CA LEU A 24 12.17 -7.68 7.21
C LEU A 24 12.49 -8.27 8.59
N LYS A 25 12.94 -9.53 8.65
CA LYS A 25 13.37 -10.19 9.90
C LYS A 25 14.60 -9.55 10.58
N GLN A 26 15.40 -8.78 9.85
CA GLN A 26 16.57 -8.08 10.38
C GLN A 26 16.23 -6.67 10.88
N ILE A 27 15.08 -6.13 10.49
CA ILE A 27 14.64 -4.79 10.88
C ILE A 27 14.05 -4.88 12.30
N PRO A 28 14.49 -4.02 13.23
CA PRO A 28 13.97 -4.01 14.59
C PRO A 28 12.46 -3.71 14.64
N ASP A 29 11.80 -4.17 15.68
CA ASP A 29 10.41 -3.87 15.97
C ASP A 29 10.23 -2.36 16.10
N GLU A 30 9.09 -1.86 15.65
CA GLU A 30 8.66 -0.46 15.79
C GLU A 30 9.74 0.57 15.44
N SER A 31 10.49 0.31 14.35
CA SER A 31 11.59 1.16 13.92
C SER A 31 11.34 1.90 12.62
N VAL A 32 10.27 1.56 11.88
CA VAL A 32 9.95 2.11 10.56
C VAL A 32 8.79 3.09 10.65
N ASP A 33 8.98 4.31 10.16
CA ASP A 33 7.92 5.35 10.16
C ASP A 33 7.01 5.23 8.94
N LEU A 34 7.53 4.79 7.79
CA LEU A 34 6.79 4.71 6.53
C LEU A 34 7.21 3.48 5.73
N ILE A 35 6.23 2.71 5.28
CA ILE A 35 6.41 1.64 4.29
C ILE A 35 5.64 2.03 3.03
N VAL A 36 6.32 2.01 1.88
CA VAL A 36 5.71 2.21 0.56
C VAL A 36 6.09 1.04 -0.33
N THR A 37 5.10 0.37 -0.91
CA THR A 37 5.35 -0.80 -1.75
C THR A 37 4.26 -1.01 -2.80
N SER A 38 4.66 -1.68 -3.89
CA SER A 38 3.79 -2.24 -4.93
C SER A 38 4.20 -3.71 -5.12
N PRO A 39 3.55 -4.65 -4.42
CA PRO A 39 3.90 -6.06 -4.49
C PRO A 39 3.48 -6.69 -5.83
N PRO A 40 3.95 -7.90 -6.15
CA PRO A 40 3.44 -8.65 -7.30
C PRO A 40 1.92 -8.86 -7.21
N TYR A 41 1.23 -8.78 -8.36
CA TYR A 41 -0.25 -8.84 -8.43
C TYR A 41 -0.78 -10.21 -8.83
N CYS A 42 0.09 -11.20 -9.06
CA CYS A 42 -0.28 -12.53 -9.57
C CYS A 42 -1.06 -12.43 -10.90
N MET A 43 -0.54 -11.62 -11.84
CA MET A 43 -1.14 -11.32 -13.13
C MET A 43 -0.42 -11.99 -14.30
N GLY A 44 0.49 -12.95 -14.03
CA GLY A 44 1.29 -13.64 -15.03
C GLY A 44 2.36 -12.74 -15.68
N LYS A 45 2.91 -11.78 -14.95
CA LYS A 45 4.06 -11.01 -15.40
C LYS A 45 5.29 -11.88 -15.48
N ALA A 46 6.27 -11.51 -16.35
CA ALA A 46 7.49 -12.29 -16.56
C ALA A 46 8.32 -12.56 -15.28
N TYR A 47 8.15 -11.76 -14.25
CA TYR A 47 8.80 -11.91 -12.95
C TYR A 47 7.95 -12.65 -11.91
N GLU A 48 6.70 -12.99 -12.25
CA GLU A 48 5.78 -13.75 -11.40
C GLU A 48 5.82 -15.23 -11.80
N ASN A 49 5.44 -16.11 -10.87
CA ASN A 49 5.29 -17.51 -11.17
C ASN A 49 4.05 -17.71 -12.07
N PRO A 50 4.14 -18.44 -13.20
CA PRO A 50 3.00 -18.66 -14.10
C PRO A 50 1.76 -19.31 -13.46
N HIS A 51 1.93 -19.94 -12.29
CA HIS A 51 0.86 -20.61 -11.55
C HIS A 51 0.31 -19.77 -10.39
N ASP A 52 0.79 -18.53 -10.22
CA ASP A 52 0.27 -17.64 -9.18
C ASP A 52 -1.17 -17.24 -9.52
N ASP A 53 -2.03 -17.39 -8.52
CA ASP A 53 -3.47 -17.09 -8.56
C ASP A 53 -3.88 -16.16 -7.40
N ILE A 54 -5.17 -15.91 -7.26
CA ILE A 54 -5.70 -15.06 -6.19
C ILE A 54 -5.46 -15.66 -4.80
N GLU A 55 -5.46 -16.97 -4.65
CA GLU A 55 -5.18 -17.60 -3.36
C GLU A 55 -3.69 -17.47 -3.01
N THR A 56 -2.81 -17.61 -3.99
CA THR A 56 -1.37 -17.32 -3.84
C THR A 56 -1.15 -15.85 -3.46
N PHE A 57 -1.86 -14.90 -4.12
CA PHE A 57 -1.82 -13.49 -3.77
C PHE A 57 -2.21 -13.25 -2.31
N LYS A 58 -3.35 -13.78 -1.85
CA LYS A 58 -3.81 -13.68 -0.46
C LYS A 58 -2.79 -14.26 0.52
N LYS A 59 -2.26 -15.45 0.19
CA LYS A 59 -1.26 -16.12 1.03
C LYS A 59 0.02 -15.29 1.16
N GLN A 60 0.57 -14.80 0.06
CA GLN A 60 1.79 -13.98 0.06
C GLN A 60 1.63 -12.73 0.93
N HIS A 61 0.46 -12.06 0.84
CA HIS A 61 0.14 -10.88 1.65
C HIS A 61 -0.07 -11.23 3.13
N SER A 62 -0.70 -12.37 3.41
CA SER A 62 -0.85 -12.87 4.78
C SER A 62 0.48 -13.23 5.43
N ASP A 63 1.39 -13.87 4.67
CA ASP A 63 2.70 -14.30 5.14
C ASP A 63 3.63 -13.12 5.52
N ILE A 64 3.49 -11.98 4.84
CA ILE A 64 4.34 -10.81 5.07
C ILE A 64 3.75 -9.83 6.09
N PHE A 65 2.44 -9.92 6.36
CA PHE A 65 1.72 -8.99 7.21
C PHE A 65 2.35 -8.83 8.60
N ASP A 66 2.67 -9.95 9.26
CA ASP A 66 3.13 -9.94 10.65
C ASP A 66 4.49 -9.23 10.78
N ASP A 67 5.40 -9.43 9.82
CA ASP A 67 6.68 -8.72 9.76
C ASP A 67 6.49 -7.22 9.48
N ILE A 68 5.61 -6.85 8.54
CA ILE A 68 5.30 -5.44 8.22
C ILE A 68 4.70 -4.74 9.43
N TYR A 69 3.72 -5.36 10.08
CA TYR A 69 3.07 -4.81 11.26
C TYR A 69 4.08 -4.64 12.43
N ARG A 70 4.94 -5.64 12.65
CA ARG A 70 5.94 -5.64 13.70
C ARG A 70 6.93 -4.48 13.57
N ILE A 71 7.48 -4.26 12.35
CA ILE A 71 8.51 -3.23 12.14
C ILE A 71 7.94 -1.82 12.09
N LEU A 72 6.65 -1.65 11.74
CA LEU A 72 6.00 -0.35 11.67
C LEU A 72 5.76 0.21 13.07
N LYS A 73 6.18 1.45 13.31
CA LYS A 73 5.93 2.16 14.58
C LYS A 73 4.44 2.35 14.83
N PRO A 74 3.97 2.43 16.09
CA PRO A 74 2.71 3.08 16.39
C PRO A 74 2.69 4.49 15.75
N GLY A 75 1.59 4.84 15.07
CA GLY A 75 1.51 6.08 14.29
C GLY A 75 2.20 6.04 12.92
N GLY A 76 2.94 5.00 12.61
CA GLY A 76 3.58 4.82 11.31
C GLY A 76 2.59 4.61 10.18
N SER A 77 3.00 4.95 8.96
CA SER A 77 2.18 4.87 7.74
C SER A 77 2.57 3.72 6.84
N LEU A 78 1.57 3.03 6.29
CA LEU A 78 1.72 1.97 5.29
C LEU A 78 0.98 2.37 4.02
N CYS A 79 1.71 2.62 2.93
CA CYS A 79 1.18 2.88 1.60
C CYS A 79 1.34 1.63 0.73
N TRP A 80 0.24 0.98 0.42
CA TRP A 80 0.19 -0.28 -0.31
C TRP A 80 -0.48 -0.11 -1.65
N GLN A 81 0.30 -0.10 -2.73
CA GLN A 81 -0.23 0.06 -4.07
C GLN A 81 -0.62 -1.30 -4.65
N VAL A 82 -1.83 -1.38 -5.20
CA VAL A 82 -2.33 -2.53 -5.94
C VAL A 82 -3.26 -2.09 -7.06
N GLY A 83 -3.29 -2.89 -8.11
CA GLY A 83 -4.25 -2.74 -9.19
C GLY A 83 -5.47 -3.64 -9.01
N TYR A 84 -5.92 -4.22 -10.12
CA TYR A 84 -6.96 -5.25 -10.16
C TYR A 84 -6.50 -6.40 -11.06
N HIS A 85 -7.00 -7.57 -10.79
CA HIS A 85 -6.80 -8.74 -11.66
C HIS A 85 -8.03 -8.95 -12.55
N VAL A 86 -7.85 -9.47 -13.75
CA VAL A 86 -8.95 -9.85 -14.64
C VAL A 86 -8.92 -11.37 -14.79
N SER A 87 -9.90 -12.04 -14.24
CA SER A 87 -10.11 -13.49 -14.39
C SER A 87 -11.49 -13.73 -15.00
N ASP A 88 -11.54 -14.59 -16.02
CA ASP A 88 -12.80 -14.96 -16.71
C ASP A 88 -13.65 -13.75 -17.14
N LYS A 89 -12.99 -12.70 -17.66
CA LYS A 89 -13.58 -11.41 -18.07
C LYS A 89 -14.18 -10.57 -16.92
N CYS A 90 -14.03 -11.03 -15.67
CA CYS A 90 -14.47 -10.34 -14.47
C CYS A 90 -13.31 -9.62 -13.78
N ILE A 91 -13.63 -8.51 -13.11
CA ILE A 91 -12.66 -7.78 -12.29
C ILE A 91 -12.59 -8.39 -10.90
N VAL A 92 -11.38 -8.70 -10.45
CA VAL A 92 -11.08 -9.02 -9.06
C VAL A 92 -10.37 -7.82 -8.44
N PRO A 93 -10.99 -7.11 -7.49
CA PRO A 93 -10.43 -5.90 -6.87
C PRO A 93 -9.38 -6.29 -5.83
N LEU A 94 -8.10 -6.22 -6.19
CA LEU A 94 -7.01 -6.60 -5.29
C LEU A 94 -6.88 -5.66 -4.08
N ASP A 95 -7.24 -4.40 -4.26
CA ASP A 95 -7.27 -3.41 -3.18
C ASP A 95 -8.27 -3.78 -2.07
N TYR A 96 -9.44 -4.32 -2.43
CA TYR A 96 -10.40 -4.82 -1.45
C TYR A 96 -9.84 -6.04 -0.70
N ILE A 97 -9.18 -6.97 -1.40
CA ILE A 97 -8.58 -8.16 -0.79
C ILE A 97 -7.52 -7.76 0.25
N VAL A 98 -6.63 -6.83 -0.11
CA VAL A 98 -5.59 -6.34 0.82
C VAL A 98 -6.21 -5.59 2.00
N TYR A 99 -7.21 -4.72 1.73
CA TYR A 99 -7.92 -3.99 2.77
C TYR A 99 -8.55 -4.94 3.80
N ASP A 100 -9.32 -5.91 3.33
CA ASP A 100 -10.00 -6.86 4.20
C ASP A 100 -9.00 -7.69 5.02
N LEU A 101 -7.99 -8.26 4.35
CA LEU A 101 -6.95 -9.05 4.98
C LEU A 101 -6.23 -8.29 6.10
N PHE A 102 -5.73 -7.08 5.81
CA PHE A 102 -4.94 -6.30 6.75
C PHE A 102 -5.80 -5.78 7.91
N THR A 103 -7.03 -5.39 7.62
CA THR A 103 -7.97 -4.94 8.65
C THR A 103 -8.35 -6.10 9.58
N GLN A 104 -8.68 -7.27 9.03
CA GLN A 104 -9.05 -8.43 9.83
C GLN A 104 -7.88 -8.94 10.69
N LYS A 105 -6.66 -9.00 10.13
CA LYS A 105 -5.48 -9.43 10.89
C LYS A 105 -5.11 -8.47 12.02
N SER A 106 -5.38 -7.18 11.89
CA SER A 106 -4.98 -6.18 12.89
C SER A 106 -6.08 -5.76 13.87
N LYS A 107 -7.35 -6.07 13.63
CA LYS A 107 -8.51 -5.53 14.37
C LYS A 107 -8.46 -5.70 15.89
N ASN A 108 -7.81 -6.76 16.37
CA ASN A 108 -7.70 -7.08 17.79
C ASN A 108 -6.31 -6.78 18.37
N LEU A 109 -5.41 -6.18 17.57
CA LEU A 109 -4.10 -5.76 18.03
C LEU A 109 -4.19 -4.41 18.75
N GLU A 110 -3.21 -4.09 19.58
CA GLU A 110 -3.16 -2.85 20.35
C GLU A 110 -3.30 -1.61 19.47
N TYR A 111 -2.65 -1.62 18.30
CA TYR A 111 -2.70 -0.53 17.31
C TYR A 111 -3.21 -1.08 15.97
N PRO A 112 -4.53 -1.21 15.75
CA PRO A 112 -5.05 -1.75 14.50
C PRO A 112 -4.63 -0.88 13.29
N LEU A 113 -4.49 -1.50 12.12
CA LEU A 113 -4.29 -0.77 10.87
C LEU A 113 -5.61 -0.10 10.47
N ILE A 114 -5.58 1.22 10.36
CA ILE A 114 -6.73 2.05 10.03
C ILE A 114 -6.54 2.63 8.64
N LEU A 115 -7.44 2.29 7.71
CA LEU A 115 -7.41 2.87 6.37
C LEU A 115 -7.79 4.37 6.44
N ARG A 116 -6.85 5.24 6.07
CA ARG A 116 -7.05 6.70 6.03
C ARG A 116 -7.53 7.17 4.70
N ASN A 117 -7.01 6.58 3.63
CA ASN A 117 -7.43 6.95 2.28
C ASN A 117 -7.21 5.81 1.28
N ARG A 118 -8.00 5.85 0.20
CA ARG A 118 -7.79 5.13 -1.05
C ARG A 118 -7.36 6.17 -2.08
N ILE A 119 -6.05 6.31 -2.28
CA ILE A 119 -5.48 7.26 -3.23
C ILE A 119 -5.55 6.64 -4.62
N ILE A 120 -6.16 7.33 -5.56
CA ILE A 120 -6.30 6.87 -6.94
C ILE A 120 -5.11 7.38 -7.75
N TRP A 121 -4.26 6.46 -8.18
CA TRP A 121 -3.17 6.75 -9.10
C TRP A 121 -3.64 6.55 -10.53
N THR A 122 -3.88 7.64 -11.23
CA THR A 122 -4.33 7.61 -12.62
C THR A 122 -3.17 7.67 -13.60
N PHE A 123 -3.31 6.97 -14.72
CA PHE A 123 -2.35 7.02 -15.84
C PHE A 123 -3.07 7.16 -17.18
N GLY A 124 -2.45 7.87 -18.12
CA GLY A 124 -3.05 8.23 -19.41
C GLY A 124 -2.96 7.14 -20.48
N HIS A 125 -2.36 5.99 -20.19
CA HIS A 125 -2.11 4.88 -21.13
C HIS A 125 -2.76 3.59 -20.63
N GLY A 126 -2.72 2.54 -21.44
CA GLY A 126 -3.26 1.21 -21.12
C GLY A 126 -4.05 0.62 -22.29
N LEU A 127 -4.32 -0.67 -22.23
CA LEU A 127 -5.09 -1.38 -23.23
C LEU A 127 -6.57 -0.94 -23.18
N ASN A 128 -7.14 -0.70 -24.35
CA ASN A 128 -8.57 -0.44 -24.46
C ASN A 128 -9.36 -1.75 -24.34
N SER A 129 -10.38 -1.73 -23.50
CA SER A 129 -11.31 -2.84 -23.42
C SER A 129 -12.47 -2.61 -24.38
N THR A 130 -12.95 -3.68 -25.02
CA THR A 130 -14.08 -3.63 -25.97
C THR A 130 -15.42 -3.93 -25.31
N LYS A 131 -15.42 -4.54 -24.10
CA LYS A 131 -16.67 -5.00 -23.43
C LYS A 131 -16.81 -4.48 -22.00
N ARG A 132 -15.95 -3.56 -21.56
CA ARG A 132 -16.01 -2.87 -20.26
C ARG A 132 -15.29 -1.54 -20.36
N PHE A 133 -15.42 -0.68 -19.37
CA PHE A 133 -14.59 0.52 -19.29
C PHE A 133 -13.12 0.15 -19.11
N SER A 134 -12.24 0.87 -19.80
CA SER A 134 -10.78 0.68 -19.65
C SER A 134 -10.36 1.14 -18.27
N GLY A 135 -9.70 0.27 -17.51
CA GLY A 135 -9.10 0.64 -16.22
C GLY A 135 -7.81 1.42 -16.47
N ARG A 136 -7.76 2.64 -15.94
CA ARG A 136 -6.61 3.54 -16.09
C ARG A 136 -6.19 4.14 -14.76
N HIS A 137 -6.29 3.33 -13.71
CA HIS A 137 -5.86 3.69 -12.38
C HIS A 137 -5.46 2.45 -11.60
N GLU A 138 -4.67 2.68 -10.59
CA GLU A 138 -4.40 1.77 -9.49
C GLU A 138 -4.73 2.45 -8.18
N THR A 139 -4.82 1.68 -7.11
CA THR A 139 -5.20 2.19 -5.79
C THR A 139 -4.00 2.08 -4.85
N ILE A 140 -3.67 3.17 -4.16
CA ILE A 140 -2.76 3.13 -3.02
C ILE A 140 -3.62 3.17 -1.75
N LEU A 141 -3.61 2.08 -1.01
CA LEU A 141 -4.23 2.00 0.31
C LEU A 141 -3.29 2.63 1.32
N TRP A 142 -3.68 3.75 1.92
CA TRP A 142 -2.92 4.37 2.99
C TRP A 142 -3.52 4.00 4.33
N PHE A 143 -2.79 3.17 5.07
CA PHE A 143 -3.10 2.81 6.45
C PHE A 143 -2.18 3.53 7.42
N THR A 144 -2.66 3.71 8.65
CA THR A 144 -1.83 4.07 9.82
C THR A 144 -1.94 2.98 10.89
N LYS A 145 -0.85 2.72 11.62
CA LYS A 145 -0.85 1.84 12.80
C LYS A 145 -1.36 2.62 14.01
N GLY A 146 -2.66 2.48 14.28
CA GLY A 146 -3.37 3.24 15.33
C GLY A 146 -3.88 4.62 14.86
N ASN A 147 -4.45 5.37 15.79
CA ASN A 147 -5.12 6.65 15.53
C ASN A 147 -4.22 7.88 15.60
N ASP A 148 -3.18 7.82 16.40
CA ASP A 148 -2.22 8.92 16.54
C ASP A 148 -1.13 8.77 15.47
N PHE A 149 -1.13 9.67 14.48
CA PHE A 149 -0.22 9.60 13.33
C PHE A 149 0.17 11.00 12.85
N MET A 150 1.35 11.09 12.22
CA MET A 150 1.84 12.34 11.64
C MET A 150 1.28 12.52 10.23
N PHE A 151 0.75 13.73 9.95
CA PHE A 151 0.37 14.15 8.61
C PHE A 151 0.60 15.64 8.42
N ASN A 152 1.61 16.01 7.64
CA ASN A 152 1.97 17.40 7.34
C ASN A 152 1.12 17.90 6.17
N LEU A 153 -0.08 18.38 6.45
CA LEU A 153 -1.04 18.81 5.42
C LEU A 153 -0.46 19.90 4.50
N ASP A 154 0.30 20.84 5.04
CA ASP A 154 0.80 21.98 4.26
C ASP A 154 1.86 21.55 3.23
N ASP A 155 2.64 20.51 3.53
CA ASP A 155 3.68 19.98 2.63
C ASP A 155 3.10 19.25 1.41
N VAL A 156 1.84 18.81 1.48
CA VAL A 156 1.17 18.07 0.39
C VAL A 156 0.10 18.89 -0.33
N ARG A 157 -0.09 20.16 0.06
CA ARG A 157 -1.06 21.03 -0.61
C ARG A 157 -0.61 21.42 -2.01
N VAL A 158 -1.54 21.41 -2.92
CA VAL A 158 -1.38 21.94 -4.28
C VAL A 158 -2.27 23.17 -4.45
N PRO A 159 -1.94 24.09 -5.37
CA PRO A 159 -2.79 25.24 -5.68
C PRO A 159 -4.22 24.79 -6.01
N GLN A 160 -5.20 25.53 -5.52
CA GLN A 160 -6.60 25.26 -5.84
C GLN A 160 -6.85 25.38 -7.33
N LYS A 161 -7.51 24.38 -7.93
CA LYS A 161 -7.92 24.43 -9.34
C LYS A 161 -8.91 25.57 -9.64
N TYR A 162 -9.70 25.97 -8.63
CA TYR A 162 -10.71 27.02 -8.72
C TYR A 162 -10.53 27.98 -7.53
N PRO A 163 -9.54 28.89 -7.57
CA PRO A 163 -9.32 29.84 -6.48
C PRO A 163 -10.54 30.79 -6.36
N GLY A 164 -10.94 31.07 -5.13
CA GLY A 164 -12.09 31.95 -4.84
C GLY A 164 -13.44 31.22 -4.74
N LYS A 165 -13.55 29.95 -5.12
CA LYS A 165 -14.77 29.17 -4.89
C LYS A 165 -14.89 28.82 -3.39
N ARG A 166 -15.85 29.44 -2.72
CA ARG A 166 -16.14 29.13 -1.30
C ARG A 166 -16.89 27.79 -1.21
N SER A 167 -16.43 26.90 -0.33
CA SER A 167 -17.25 25.74 0.03
C SER A 167 -18.46 26.18 0.82
N TYR A 168 -19.64 25.70 0.45
CA TYR A 168 -20.84 25.89 1.26
C TYR A 168 -20.67 25.09 2.57
N LYS A 169 -20.46 25.80 3.68
CA LYS A 169 -20.61 25.22 5.00
C LYS A 169 -22.10 25.28 5.33
N GLY A 170 -22.82 24.17 5.10
CA GLY A 170 -24.18 24.00 5.59
C GLY A 170 -24.22 24.13 7.12
N PRO A 171 -25.40 24.35 7.71
CA PRO A 171 -25.53 24.38 9.16
C PRO A 171 -25.00 23.06 9.73
N HIS A 172 -24.09 23.16 10.70
CA HIS A 172 -23.66 21.99 11.45
C HIS A 172 -24.89 21.41 12.18
N LYS A 173 -25.26 20.18 11.82
CA LYS A 173 -26.22 19.40 12.62
C LYS A 173 -25.50 18.78 13.77
#